data_bd320291c4878fd3bfa0c9dadfeca36c
#
_entry.id   bd320291c4878fd3bfa0c9dadfeca36c
#
_cell.length_a   1.000
_cell.length_b   1.000
_cell.length_c   1.000
_cell.angle_alpha   90.00
_cell.angle_beta   90.00
_cell.angle_gamma   90.00
#
_symmetry.space_group_name_H-M   'P 1'
#
loop_
_entity.id
_entity.type
_entity.pdbx_description
1 polymer ?
#
loop_
_entity_poly.entity_id
_entity_poly.type
_entity_poly.pdbx_seq_one_letter_code
_entity_poly.pdbx_strand_id
1 'polypeptide(L)'
;MYVVRDVFNCKPGQSKAIADKFKAALPMMKPMPGFISGRVLIDAVGSYWTVVLEMEIESLAMYEKQMSEYSSSEKMREALKGYMDLINGGHREIFKVV
;
A
#
# COMPACT_ATOMS: atom_id res chain seq x y z
N MET A 1 2.15 1.78 -18.19
CA MET A 1 1.60 1.16 -16.98
C MET A 1 2.75 0.77 -16.04
N TYR A 2 2.55 0.95 -14.77
CA TYR A 2 3.54 0.67 -13.75
C TYR A 2 2.92 -0.14 -12.61
N VAL A 3 3.75 -0.93 -11.93
CA VAL A 3 3.36 -1.65 -10.73
C VAL A 3 4.11 -1.03 -9.55
N VAL A 4 3.38 -0.57 -8.55
CA VAL A 4 3.96 -0.05 -7.30
C VAL A 4 3.79 -1.11 -6.23
N ARG A 5 4.87 -1.44 -5.54
CA ARG A 5 4.86 -2.40 -4.44
C ARG A 5 5.43 -1.73 -3.19
N ASP A 6 4.58 -1.51 -2.21
CA ASP A 6 5.01 -1.06 -0.89
C ASP A 6 5.16 -2.28 0.00
N VAL A 7 6.39 -2.59 0.35
CA VAL A 7 6.73 -3.76 1.16
C VAL A 7 6.94 -3.32 2.60
N PHE A 8 6.17 -3.88 3.52
CA PHE A 8 6.25 -3.55 4.95
C PHE A 8 6.77 -4.74 5.74
N ASN A 9 7.82 -4.49 6.51
CA ASN A 9 8.35 -5.45 7.47
C ASN A 9 7.65 -5.20 8.80
N CYS A 10 6.69 -6.05 9.15
CA CYS A 10 5.86 -5.87 10.32
C CYS A 10 6.53 -6.42 11.58
N LYS A 11 6.13 -5.90 12.72
CA LYS A 11 6.50 -6.50 13.99
C LYS A 11 5.85 -7.88 14.11
N PRO A 12 6.48 -8.81 14.85
CA PRO A 12 5.94 -10.16 15.00
C PRO A 12 4.46 -10.16 15.43
N GLY A 13 3.65 -10.91 14.70
CA GLY A 13 2.22 -11.04 14.99
C GLY A 13 1.35 -9.91 14.45
N GLN A 14 1.92 -8.88 13.78
CA GLN A 14 1.17 -7.69 13.38
C GLN A 14 0.80 -7.65 11.90
N SER A 15 1.16 -8.67 11.11
CA SER A 15 0.87 -8.68 9.67
C SER A 15 -0.61 -8.57 9.37
N LYS A 16 -1.45 -9.29 10.10
CA LYS A 16 -2.90 -9.25 9.89
C LYS A 16 -3.47 -7.85 10.15
N ALA A 17 -3.03 -7.20 11.22
CA ALA A 17 -3.48 -5.84 11.54
C ALA A 17 -3.10 -4.85 10.44
N ILE A 18 -1.87 -4.94 9.92
CA ILE A 18 -1.41 -4.11 8.80
C ILE A 18 -2.22 -4.43 7.53
N ALA A 19 -2.37 -5.71 7.20
CA ALA A 19 -3.12 -6.12 6.02
C ALA A 19 -4.57 -5.62 6.07
N ASP A 20 -5.22 -5.70 7.22
CA ASP A 20 -6.59 -5.24 7.39
C ASP A 20 -6.72 -3.73 7.17
N LYS A 21 -5.75 -2.95 7.65
CA LYS A 21 -5.72 -1.49 7.43
C LYS A 21 -5.62 -1.16 5.93
N PHE A 22 -4.72 -1.80 5.21
CA PHE A 22 -4.57 -1.55 3.77
C PHE A 22 -5.74 -2.07 2.96
N LYS A 23 -6.33 -3.20 3.35
CA LYS A 23 -7.57 -3.68 2.72
C LYS A 23 -8.72 -2.69 2.89
N ALA A 24 -8.83 -2.05 4.04
CA ALA A 24 -9.83 -1.01 4.27
C ALA A 24 -9.55 0.25 3.46
N ALA A 25 -8.27 0.56 3.22
CA ALA A 25 -7.87 1.75 2.46
C ALA A 25 -8.03 1.59 0.95
N LEU A 26 -7.90 0.37 0.40
CA LEU A 26 -7.97 0.12 -1.04
C LEU A 26 -9.21 0.70 -1.74
N PRO A 27 -10.43 0.53 -1.22
CA PRO A 27 -11.61 1.13 -1.87
C PRO A 27 -11.55 2.65 -1.99
N MET A 28 -10.81 3.32 -1.09
CA MET A 28 -10.65 4.77 -1.12
C MET A 28 -9.69 5.21 -2.23
N MET A 29 -8.86 4.29 -2.73
CA MET A 29 -7.90 4.55 -3.80
C MET A 29 -8.52 4.43 -5.19
N LYS A 30 -9.57 3.62 -5.33
CA LYS A 30 -10.21 3.34 -6.62
C LYS A 30 -10.60 4.57 -7.42
N PRO A 31 -11.18 5.63 -6.82
CA PRO A 31 -11.56 6.83 -7.57
C PRO A 31 -10.39 7.76 -7.89
N MET A 32 -9.20 7.47 -7.40
CA MET A 32 -8.05 8.34 -7.61
C MET A 32 -7.53 8.24 -9.04
N PRO A 33 -7.07 9.37 -9.62
CA PRO A 33 -6.57 9.39 -11.01
C PRO A 33 -5.45 8.38 -11.23
N GLY A 34 -5.55 7.63 -12.33
CA GLY A 34 -4.51 6.68 -12.73
C GLY A 34 -4.49 5.35 -11.99
N PHE A 35 -5.37 5.15 -11.01
CA PHE A 35 -5.47 3.87 -10.32
C PHE A 35 -6.15 2.83 -11.21
N ILE A 36 -5.51 1.68 -11.42
CA ILE A 36 -6.05 0.57 -12.22
C ILE A 36 -6.57 -0.53 -11.31
N SER A 37 -5.70 -1.05 -10.45
CA SER A 37 -6.05 -2.12 -9.52
C SER A 37 -5.11 -2.13 -8.32
N GLY A 38 -5.50 -2.82 -7.28
CA GLY A 38 -4.65 -3.00 -6.10
C GLY A 38 -5.03 -4.23 -5.31
N ARG A 39 -4.07 -4.74 -4.57
CA ARG A 39 -4.27 -5.88 -3.70
C ARG A 39 -3.28 -5.85 -2.54
N VAL A 40 -3.64 -6.55 -1.49
CA VAL A 40 -2.78 -6.71 -0.31
C VAL A 40 -2.31 -8.15 -0.25
N LEU A 41 -1.02 -8.33 -0.10
CA LEU A 41 -0.37 -9.65 -0.03
C LEU A 41 0.24 -9.81 1.35
N ILE A 42 0.25 -11.05 1.83
CA ILE A 42 0.91 -11.41 3.08
C ILE A 42 1.83 -12.60 2.79
N ASP A 43 2.95 -12.69 3.48
CA ASP A 43 3.90 -13.78 3.24
C ASP A 43 3.28 -15.15 3.53
N ALA A 44 3.37 -16.04 2.55
CA ALA A 44 3.07 -17.46 2.72
C ALA A 44 4.39 -18.23 2.93
N VAL A 45 5.38 -17.91 2.09
CA VAL A 45 6.76 -18.42 2.19
C VAL A 45 7.67 -17.25 1.89
N GLY A 46 8.65 -17.00 2.75
CA GLY A 46 9.60 -15.88 2.59
C GLY A 46 9.94 -15.27 3.93
N SER A 47 10.26 -13.98 3.92
CA SER A 47 10.55 -13.23 5.14
C SER A 47 9.30 -13.15 6.02
N TYR A 48 9.44 -13.51 7.28
CA TYR A 48 8.33 -13.48 8.23
C TYR A 48 7.77 -12.07 8.43
N TRP A 49 6.44 -12.02 8.59
CA TRP A 49 5.71 -10.79 8.94
C TRP A 49 5.84 -9.71 7.86
N THR A 50 5.71 -10.11 6.60
CA THR A 50 5.76 -9.21 5.46
C THR A 50 4.35 -8.97 4.91
N VAL A 51 4.01 -7.69 4.69
CA VAL A 51 2.79 -7.29 4.00
C VAL A 51 3.19 -6.44 2.80
N VAL A 52 2.57 -6.70 1.66
CA VAL A 52 2.81 -5.95 0.43
C VAL A 52 1.49 -5.32 -0.04
N LEU A 53 1.52 -4.02 -0.24
CA LEU A 53 0.46 -3.32 -0.96
C LEU A 53 0.93 -3.16 -2.40
N GLU A 54 0.28 -3.85 -3.32
CA GLU A 54 0.64 -3.83 -4.73
C GLU A 54 -0.45 -3.16 -5.54
N MET A 55 -0.08 -2.18 -6.36
CA MET A 55 -1.00 -1.41 -7.19
C MET A 55 -0.52 -1.34 -8.62
N GLU A 56 -1.46 -1.38 -9.57
CA GLU A 56 -1.20 -1.00 -10.96
C GLU A 56 -1.68 0.42 -11.18
N ILE A 57 -0.87 1.22 -11.84
CA ILE A 57 -1.13 2.63 -12.11
C ILE A 57 -0.82 2.95 -13.58
N GLU A 58 -1.50 3.95 -14.13
CA GLU A 58 -1.31 4.33 -15.52
C GLU A 58 0.01 5.05 -15.78
N SER A 59 0.39 5.98 -14.91
CA SER A 59 1.60 6.78 -15.07
C SER A 59 2.17 7.20 -13.72
N LEU A 60 3.48 7.52 -13.73
CA LEU A 60 4.16 8.02 -12.53
C LEU A 60 3.64 9.41 -12.13
N ALA A 61 3.29 10.27 -13.09
CA ALA A 61 2.75 11.58 -12.80
C ALA A 61 1.39 11.48 -12.07
N MET A 62 0.53 10.58 -12.51
CA MET A 62 -0.75 10.33 -11.84
C MET A 62 -0.56 9.71 -10.46
N TYR A 63 0.44 8.85 -10.30
CA TYR A 63 0.77 8.29 -8.99
C TYR A 63 1.20 9.38 -8.01
N GLU A 64 2.02 10.30 -8.44
CA GLU A 64 2.48 11.42 -7.62
C GLU A 64 1.29 12.27 -7.15
N LYS A 65 0.36 12.57 -8.06
CA LYS A 65 -0.88 13.26 -7.74
C LYS A 65 -1.74 12.46 -6.75
N GLN A 66 -1.84 11.16 -6.95
CA GLN A 66 -2.56 10.25 -6.06
C GLN A 66 -1.97 10.30 -4.64
N MET A 67 -0.66 10.27 -4.52
CA MET A 67 0.01 10.34 -3.21
C MET A 67 -0.26 11.67 -2.51
N SER A 68 -0.33 12.76 -3.25
CA SER A 68 -0.69 14.06 -2.70
C SER A 68 -2.12 14.08 -2.16
N GLU A 69 -3.07 13.49 -2.89
CA GLU A 69 -4.45 13.35 -2.43
C GLU A 69 -4.57 12.44 -1.21
N TYR A 70 -3.77 11.40 -1.15
CA TYR A 70 -3.68 10.49 -0.01
C TYR A 70 -3.34 11.24 1.27
N SER A 71 -2.30 12.05 1.23
CA SER A 71 -1.82 12.75 2.42
C SER A 71 -2.80 13.80 2.93
N SER A 72 -3.73 14.26 2.08
CA SER A 72 -4.76 15.25 2.45
C SER A 72 -6.11 14.63 2.83
N SER A 73 -6.28 13.31 2.66
CA SER A 73 -7.54 12.63 2.96
C SER A 73 -7.64 12.23 4.43
N GLU A 74 -8.64 12.76 5.13
CA GLU A 74 -8.91 12.38 6.53
C GLU A 74 -9.34 10.91 6.64
N LYS A 75 -10.16 10.45 5.70
CA LYS A 75 -10.63 9.05 5.68
C LYS A 75 -9.45 8.08 5.55
N MET A 76 -8.49 8.43 4.69
CA MET A 76 -7.31 7.62 4.49
C MET A 76 -6.43 7.61 5.74
N ARG A 77 -6.21 8.77 6.34
CA ARG A 77 -5.45 8.87 7.60
C ARG A 77 -6.09 8.07 8.71
N GLU A 78 -7.41 8.11 8.82
CA GLU A 78 -8.14 7.35 9.83
C GLU A 78 -8.01 5.84 9.59
N ALA A 79 -8.14 5.40 8.34
CA ALA A 79 -8.01 3.97 7.97
C ALA A 79 -6.61 3.43 8.29
N LEU A 80 -5.57 4.26 8.12
CA LEU A 80 -4.18 3.88 8.30
C LEU A 80 -3.61 4.26 9.68
N LYS A 81 -4.43 4.85 10.54
CA LYS A 81 -3.98 5.32 11.85
C LYS A 81 -3.28 4.20 12.63
N GLY A 82 -2.08 4.53 13.13
CA GLY A 82 -1.30 3.61 13.97
C GLY A 82 -0.49 2.57 13.23
N TYR A 83 -0.54 2.54 11.88
CA TYR A 83 0.20 1.50 11.15
C TYR A 83 1.71 1.58 11.34
N MET A 84 2.25 2.80 11.53
CA MET A 84 3.68 3.00 11.73
C MET A 84 4.20 2.31 12.99
N ASP A 85 3.34 2.18 14.01
CA ASP A 85 3.71 1.50 15.26
C ASP A 85 3.78 -0.02 15.13
N LEU A 86 3.22 -0.56 14.04
CA LEU A 86 3.12 -1.99 13.80
C LEU A 86 4.19 -2.52 12.85
N ILE A 87 5.03 -1.64 12.31
CA ILE A 87 6.08 -2.02 11.36
C ILE A 87 7.47 -1.71 11.92
N ASN A 88 8.46 -2.47 11.44
CA ASN A 88 9.89 -2.24 11.73
C ASN A 88 10.55 -1.43 10.61
N GLY A 89 9.92 -1.37 9.45
CA GLY A 89 10.45 -0.67 8.30
C GLY A 89 9.81 -1.20 7.03
N GLY A 90 10.41 -0.85 5.90
CA GLY A 90 9.93 -1.31 4.62
C GLY A 90 10.63 -0.58 3.48
N HIS A 91 10.15 -0.83 2.27
CA HIS A 91 10.65 -0.14 1.08
C HIS A 91 9.59 -0.12 -0.02
N ARG A 92 9.81 0.71 -1.02
CA ARG A 92 8.93 0.80 -2.18
C ARG A 92 9.70 0.41 -3.44
N GLU A 93 9.04 -0.37 -4.28
CA GLU A 93 9.53 -0.74 -5.60
C GLU A 93 8.52 -0.27 -6.63
N ILE A 94 9.00 0.27 -7.74
CA ILE A 94 8.14 0.65 -8.86
C ILE A 94 8.71 0.01 -10.12
N PHE A 95 7.90 -0.80 -10.78
CA PHE A 95 8.29 -1.51 -12.00
C PHE A 95 7.48 -1.00 -13.18
N LYS A 96 8.13 -0.88 -14.32
CA LYS A 96 7.46 -0.58 -15.59
C LYS A 96 7.01 -1.89 -16.21
N VAL A 97 5.74 -1.96 -16.61
CA VAL A 97 5.22 -3.13 -17.34
C VAL A 97 5.70 -3.06 -18.78
N VAL A 98 6.35 -4.10 -19.23
CA VAL A 98 6.89 -4.19 -20.60
C VAL A 98 6.01 -5.05 -21.49
#